data_5e4647bee2752caff583a54942d1efac
#
_entry.id   5e4647bee2752caff583a54942d1efac
#
_cell.length_a   1.000
_cell.length_b   1.000
_cell.length_c   1.000
_cell.angle_alpha   90.00
_cell.angle_beta   90.00
_cell.angle_gamma   90.00
#
_symmetry.space_group_name_H-M   'P 1'
#
loop_
_entity.id
_entity.type
_entity.pdbx_description
1 polymer ?
#
loop_
_entity_poly.entity_id
_entity_poly.type
_entity_poly.pdbx_seq_one_letter_code
_entity_poly.pdbx_strand_id
1 'polypeptide(L)'
;LPTPNDDKLLRMDGWPGGVNNRIRETEQASDRGTDSIPNSAFLRRALNVDLTTEGHPLRRRGYALAQAGYAHSVFNGNGLFFVVIDGALMVGPKSSELVQVATVNKYLRMSYTTHAGAVYYSNGVDSGRYTTTLEVWPGPDQEYDIHTDEDLELADNLYETMPIGHVIASNNGRMWVGTRDTLWFSEGMSPHICRRSTNYFMLPSYPYMLQPSGDGMYIGTETGISFLKGADPFTAELEGAYSYGIVPFAFTRVPGRRFEVEEDDVPVWWTRDGVMSVGLPSGEVRQLTRDRLAAPEYGFGAMSLREREGISQVVSSLQKGGDANNMGASDSVVAEIRRC
;
A
#
# COMPACT_ATOMS: atom_id res chain seq x y z
N LEU A 1 -36.36 55.56 3.43
CA LEU A 1 -35.03 55.18 2.93
C LEU A 1 -34.73 53.76 3.44
N PRO A 2 -34.46 52.81 2.60
CA PRO A 2 -34.08 51.46 3.07
C PRO A 2 -32.72 51.60 3.78
N THR A 3 -32.61 51.02 4.96
CA THR A 3 -31.36 50.81 5.69
C THR A 3 -30.37 50.05 4.82
N PRO A 4 -29.07 50.41 4.83
CA PRO A 4 -28.08 49.67 4.07
C PRO A 4 -28.10 48.22 4.52
N ASN A 5 -28.15 47.33 3.54
CA ASN A 5 -27.94 45.93 3.76
C ASN A 5 -26.73 45.73 4.67
N ASP A 6 -26.96 45.14 5.80
CA ASP A 6 -25.92 44.43 6.53
C ASP A 6 -25.39 43.39 5.54
N ASP A 7 -24.30 43.68 4.89
CA ASP A 7 -23.49 42.69 4.21
C ASP A 7 -23.07 41.66 5.27
N LYS A 8 -23.93 40.66 5.46
CA LYS A 8 -23.57 39.50 6.25
C LYS A 8 -22.39 38.85 5.53
N LEU A 9 -21.21 39.30 5.90
CA LEU A 9 -19.97 38.60 5.60
C LEU A 9 -20.21 37.16 5.99
N LEU A 10 -20.29 36.28 5.00
CA LEU A 10 -20.40 34.84 5.17
C LEU A 10 -19.05 34.38 5.72
N ARG A 11 -18.98 34.38 7.07
CA ARG A 11 -17.78 33.93 7.76
C ARG A 11 -17.76 32.41 7.65
N MET A 12 -16.86 31.88 6.85
CA MET A 12 -16.59 30.43 6.72
C MET A 12 -15.59 30.08 7.81
N ASP A 13 -16.07 29.56 8.92
CA ASP A 13 -15.22 29.23 10.08
C ASP A 13 -14.44 27.92 9.90
N GLY A 14 -14.80 27.05 8.93
CA GLY A 14 -14.07 25.83 8.58
C GLY A 14 -14.98 24.60 8.38
N TRP A 15 -14.35 23.49 8.02
CA TRP A 15 -15.02 22.19 7.82
C TRP A 15 -14.33 21.11 8.65
N PRO A 16 -14.54 21.08 9.98
CA PRO A 16 -13.89 20.11 10.86
C PRO A 16 -14.25 18.64 10.54
N GLY A 17 -15.41 18.40 9.94
CA GLY A 17 -15.82 17.09 9.47
C GLY A 17 -15.04 16.56 8.24
N GLY A 18 -14.28 17.43 7.57
CA GLY A 18 -13.52 17.07 6.36
C GLY A 18 -14.39 16.99 5.10
N VAL A 19 -14.00 16.13 4.17
CA VAL A 19 -14.73 15.94 2.91
C VAL A 19 -15.70 14.78 3.04
N ASN A 20 -16.97 15.02 2.64
CA ASN A 20 -18.01 14.00 2.53
C ASN A 20 -18.83 14.22 1.24
N ASN A 21 -18.60 13.42 0.21
CA ASN A 21 -19.27 13.56 -1.07
C ASN A 21 -20.63 12.84 -1.14
N ARG A 22 -21.04 12.15 -0.08
CA ARG A 22 -22.35 11.50 0.04
C ARG A 22 -23.45 12.43 0.54
N ILE A 23 -23.08 13.58 1.15
CA ILE A 23 -24.06 14.59 1.57
C ILE A 23 -24.64 15.35 0.37
N ARG A 24 -25.87 15.83 0.51
CA ARG A 24 -26.50 16.70 -0.48
C ARG A 24 -25.86 18.08 -0.49
N GLU A 25 -25.93 18.78 -1.61
CA GLU A 25 -25.39 20.15 -1.71
C GLU A 25 -26.00 21.11 -0.70
N THR A 26 -27.27 20.89 -0.38
CA THR A 26 -28.02 21.70 0.62
C THR A 26 -27.63 21.41 2.08
N GLU A 27 -26.94 20.31 2.33
CA GLU A 27 -26.51 19.86 3.66
C GLU A 27 -25.07 20.26 3.97
N GLN A 28 -24.40 20.96 3.05
CA GLN A 28 -23.07 21.50 3.27
C GLN A 28 -23.19 22.69 4.25
N ALA A 29 -23.03 22.40 5.52
CA ALA A 29 -22.96 23.45 6.53
C ALA A 29 -21.49 23.75 6.87
N SER A 30 -21.09 25.01 6.81
CA SER A 30 -19.95 25.49 7.57
C SER A 30 -20.36 25.59 9.02
N ASP A 31 -19.45 25.32 9.95
CA ASP A 31 -19.71 25.55 11.37
C ASP A 31 -19.99 27.06 11.59
N ARG A 32 -21.22 27.36 11.93
CA ARG A 32 -21.68 28.74 12.14
C ARG A 32 -21.75 29.07 13.63
N GLY A 33 -20.84 28.54 14.45
CA GLY A 33 -20.73 29.02 15.84
C GLY A 33 -22.02 28.97 16.66
N THR A 34 -22.96 28.13 16.32
CA THR A 34 -24.12 27.79 17.14
C THR A 34 -23.84 26.52 17.91
N ASP A 35 -24.12 26.51 19.19
CA ASP A 35 -23.80 25.52 20.22
C ASP A 35 -24.16 24.03 19.94
N SER A 36 -24.43 23.65 18.71
CA SER A 36 -24.84 22.30 18.34
C SER A 36 -23.86 21.67 17.36
N ILE A 37 -22.99 20.84 17.90
CA ILE A 37 -22.18 19.80 17.28
C ILE A 37 -21.06 20.34 16.35
N PRO A 38 -19.84 20.59 16.87
CA PRO A 38 -18.69 21.09 16.10
C PRO A 38 -18.19 20.17 14.99
N ASN A 39 -18.58 18.90 14.98
CA ASN A 39 -18.06 17.88 14.06
C ASN A 39 -18.94 17.59 12.82
N SER A 40 -19.99 18.34 12.59
CA SER A 40 -20.97 18.06 11.52
C SER A 40 -20.78 18.90 10.26
N ALA A 41 -19.83 19.82 10.23
CA ALA A 41 -19.55 20.63 9.04
C ALA A 41 -18.66 19.87 8.06
N PHE A 42 -19.20 19.50 6.91
CA PHE A 42 -18.51 18.75 5.85
C PHE A 42 -18.43 19.57 4.57
N LEU A 43 -17.35 19.38 3.83
CA LEU A 43 -17.18 19.87 2.49
C LEU A 43 -17.42 18.74 1.46
N ARG A 44 -18.32 18.92 0.51
CA ARG A 44 -18.61 17.90 -0.49
C ARG A 44 -17.45 17.64 -1.44
N ARG A 45 -16.69 18.68 -1.79
CA ARG A 45 -15.55 18.61 -2.69
C ARG A 45 -14.49 19.63 -2.32
N ALA A 46 -13.24 19.18 -2.28
CA ALA A 46 -12.08 20.04 -2.12
C ALA A 46 -11.11 19.79 -3.27
N LEU A 47 -10.77 20.81 -4.05
CA LEU A 47 -9.84 20.71 -5.17
C LEU A 47 -8.60 21.54 -4.85
N ASN A 48 -7.43 20.92 -4.94
CA ASN A 48 -6.14 21.56 -4.71
C ASN A 48 -6.01 22.29 -3.35
N VAL A 49 -6.72 21.76 -2.36
CA VAL A 49 -6.80 22.30 -1.00
C VAL A 49 -6.57 21.14 -0.02
N ASP A 50 -5.76 21.37 1.00
CA ASP A 50 -5.67 20.53 2.18
C ASP A 50 -6.48 21.18 3.31
N LEU A 51 -7.08 20.36 4.17
CA LEU A 51 -7.76 20.88 5.36
C LEU A 51 -6.84 20.72 6.58
N THR A 52 -6.80 21.75 7.43
CA THR A 52 -6.13 21.63 8.73
C THR A 52 -6.92 20.73 9.68
N THR A 53 -6.35 20.39 10.83
CA THR A 53 -7.05 19.68 11.91
C THR A 53 -8.30 20.41 12.38
N GLU A 54 -8.33 21.72 12.26
CA GLU A 54 -9.47 22.59 12.59
C GLU A 54 -10.45 22.75 11.40
N GLY A 55 -10.14 22.14 10.25
CA GLY A 55 -10.97 22.20 9.06
C GLY A 55 -10.77 23.45 8.18
N HIS A 56 -9.76 24.29 8.48
CA HIS A 56 -9.45 25.45 7.63
C HIS A 56 -8.80 25.01 6.32
N PRO A 57 -9.22 25.59 5.17
CA PRO A 57 -8.63 25.27 3.88
C PRO A 57 -7.24 25.90 3.74
N LEU A 58 -6.26 25.06 3.43
CA LEU A 58 -4.91 25.49 3.07
C LEU A 58 -4.65 25.17 1.60
N ARG A 59 -4.08 26.14 0.89
CA ARG A 59 -3.62 25.88 -0.47
C ARG A 59 -2.55 24.79 -0.46
N ARG A 60 -2.76 23.76 -1.27
CA ARG A 60 -1.75 22.71 -1.46
C ARG A 60 -0.47 23.32 -2.02
N ARG A 61 0.68 22.98 -1.44
CA ARG A 61 1.97 23.42 -2.00
C ARG A 61 2.16 22.82 -3.39
N GLY A 62 2.81 23.57 -4.27
CA GLY A 62 3.22 23.07 -5.57
C GLY A 62 4.24 21.93 -5.44
N TYR A 63 4.34 21.12 -6.47
CA TYR A 63 5.34 20.07 -6.61
C TYR A 63 6.40 20.53 -7.60
N ALA A 64 7.66 20.24 -7.31
CA ALA A 64 8.75 20.36 -8.26
C ALA A 64 8.99 19.00 -8.89
N LEU A 65 9.28 18.98 -10.19
CA LEU A 65 9.70 17.77 -10.88
C LEU A 65 11.08 17.36 -10.35
N ALA A 66 11.17 16.20 -9.71
CA ALA A 66 12.43 15.67 -9.21
C ALA A 66 13.25 15.05 -10.35
N GLN A 67 12.60 14.30 -11.24
CA GLN A 67 13.24 13.67 -12.40
C GLN A 67 12.20 13.47 -13.51
N ALA A 68 12.61 13.69 -14.76
CA ALA A 68 11.78 13.43 -15.93
C ALA A 68 11.78 11.94 -16.26
N GLY A 69 10.69 11.44 -16.84
CA GLY A 69 10.53 10.06 -17.28
C GLY A 69 9.26 9.41 -16.75
N TYR A 70 8.95 8.22 -17.26
CA TYR A 70 7.87 7.39 -16.77
C TYR A 70 8.31 6.66 -15.49
N ALA A 71 7.96 7.22 -14.34
CA ALA A 71 8.34 6.70 -13.04
C ALA A 71 7.19 5.90 -12.39
N HIS A 72 7.52 4.75 -11.81
CA HIS A 72 6.61 3.92 -11.03
C HIS A 72 7.33 3.11 -9.95
N SER A 73 6.55 2.41 -9.12
CA SER A 73 7.07 1.45 -8.12
C SER A 73 8.08 2.09 -7.17
N VAL A 74 7.65 3.17 -6.53
CA VAL A 74 8.45 3.86 -5.53
C VAL A 74 8.44 3.07 -4.22
N PHE A 75 9.62 2.89 -3.62
CA PHE A 75 9.78 2.22 -2.34
C PHE A 75 10.88 2.91 -1.52
N ASN A 76 10.71 2.92 -0.22
CA ASN A 76 11.74 3.36 0.72
C ASN A 76 12.02 2.22 1.70
N GLY A 77 13.24 1.71 1.68
CA GLY A 77 13.67 0.62 2.55
C GLY A 77 15.16 0.72 2.88
N ASN A 78 15.53 0.39 4.10
CA ASN A 78 16.91 0.47 4.61
C ASN A 78 17.58 1.84 4.41
N GLY A 79 16.81 2.94 4.48
CA GLY A 79 17.32 4.29 4.25
C GLY A 79 17.61 4.62 2.79
N LEU A 80 17.22 3.75 1.86
CA LEU A 80 17.41 3.94 0.42
C LEU A 80 16.06 4.09 -0.28
N PHE A 81 16.06 4.93 -1.29
CA PHE A 81 14.93 5.18 -2.16
C PHE A 81 15.08 4.38 -3.45
N PHE A 82 14.07 3.60 -3.80
CA PHE A 82 13.99 2.78 -5.00
C PHE A 82 12.87 3.30 -5.90
N VAL A 83 13.12 3.34 -7.20
CA VAL A 83 12.12 3.72 -8.21
C VAL A 83 12.48 3.12 -9.55
N VAL A 84 11.50 2.74 -10.35
CA VAL A 84 11.71 2.38 -11.75
C VAL A 84 11.38 3.59 -12.62
N ILE A 85 12.33 4.03 -13.46
CA ILE A 85 12.19 5.15 -14.39
C ILE A 85 12.57 4.68 -15.79
N ASP A 86 11.64 4.70 -16.72
CA ASP A 86 11.84 4.27 -18.12
C ASP A 86 12.48 2.87 -18.28
N GLY A 87 12.22 1.96 -17.33
CA GLY A 87 12.79 0.61 -17.30
C GLY A 87 14.16 0.51 -16.64
N ALA A 88 14.67 1.60 -16.05
CA ALA A 88 15.84 1.57 -15.20
C ALA A 88 15.43 1.48 -13.72
N LEU A 89 15.90 0.48 -13.00
CA LEU A 89 15.81 0.43 -11.54
C LEU A 89 16.85 1.38 -10.96
N MET A 90 16.38 2.43 -10.35
CA MET A 90 17.19 3.49 -9.75
C MET A 90 17.19 3.36 -8.23
N VAL A 91 18.35 3.55 -7.60
CA VAL A 91 18.53 3.49 -6.14
C VAL A 91 19.38 4.67 -5.69
N GLY A 92 19.06 5.24 -4.53
CA GLY A 92 19.85 6.31 -3.92
C GLY A 92 19.33 6.72 -2.55
N PRO A 93 20.09 7.51 -1.79
CA PRO A 93 19.67 7.97 -0.47
C PRO A 93 18.54 9.02 -0.55
N LYS A 94 18.37 9.66 -1.70
CA LYS A 94 17.35 10.68 -1.98
C LYS A 94 16.93 10.61 -3.45
N SER A 95 15.74 11.12 -3.74
CA SER A 95 15.22 11.20 -5.12
C SER A 95 16.08 12.07 -6.08
N SER A 96 16.98 12.90 -5.57
CA SER A 96 17.92 13.70 -6.35
C SER A 96 19.28 13.01 -6.59
N GLU A 97 19.55 11.90 -5.93
CA GLU A 97 20.83 11.20 -5.93
C GLU A 97 20.66 9.74 -6.36
N LEU A 98 19.92 9.53 -7.45
CA LEU A 98 19.59 8.20 -7.94
C LEU A 98 20.66 7.70 -8.92
N VAL A 99 21.05 6.44 -8.75
CA VAL A 99 21.95 5.71 -9.63
C VAL A 99 21.22 4.50 -10.21
N GLN A 100 21.40 4.24 -11.50
CA GLN A 100 20.87 3.04 -12.12
C GLN A 100 21.65 1.81 -11.63
N VAL A 101 20.92 0.81 -11.12
CA VAL A 101 21.50 -0.46 -10.66
C VAL A 101 21.12 -1.64 -11.54
N ALA A 102 19.98 -1.59 -12.22
CA ALA A 102 19.53 -2.64 -13.13
C ALA A 102 18.68 -2.07 -14.29
N THR A 103 18.50 -2.86 -15.33
CA THR A 103 17.48 -2.66 -16.36
C THR A 103 16.37 -3.69 -16.10
N VAL A 104 15.14 -3.24 -16.06
CA VAL A 104 13.94 -4.05 -15.74
C VAL A 104 12.84 -3.76 -16.73
N ASN A 105 11.80 -4.58 -16.75
CA ASN A 105 10.63 -4.36 -17.61
C ASN A 105 9.91 -3.07 -17.18
N LYS A 106 9.85 -2.08 -18.09
CA LYS A 106 9.27 -0.75 -17.84
C LYS A 106 7.75 -0.73 -17.67
N TYR A 107 7.07 -1.81 -18.00
CA TYR A 107 5.59 -1.88 -17.93
C TYR A 107 5.09 -2.66 -16.73
N LEU A 108 5.97 -3.46 -16.09
CA LEU A 108 5.61 -4.25 -14.94
C LEU A 108 5.95 -3.50 -13.65
N ARG A 109 4.95 -3.42 -12.78
CA ARG A 109 5.14 -2.81 -11.47
C ARG A 109 5.98 -3.71 -10.58
N MET A 110 6.97 -3.10 -9.91
CA MET A 110 7.86 -3.79 -8.98
C MET A 110 7.23 -3.84 -7.59
N SER A 111 7.26 -5.02 -6.99
CA SER A 111 7.00 -5.23 -5.57
C SER A 111 8.32 -5.27 -4.81
N TYR A 112 8.33 -4.70 -3.62
CA TYR A 112 9.53 -4.65 -2.77
C TYR A 112 9.22 -5.10 -1.37
N THR A 113 10.24 -5.65 -0.71
CA THR A 113 10.21 -5.92 0.73
C THR A 113 11.62 -5.84 1.31
N THR A 114 11.72 -5.58 2.62
CA THR A 114 12.97 -5.65 3.35
C THR A 114 13.03 -6.97 4.11
N HIS A 115 14.17 -7.67 4.02
CA HIS A 115 14.41 -8.89 4.77
C HIS A 115 15.89 -8.99 5.13
N ALA A 116 16.20 -9.28 6.39
CA ALA A 116 17.58 -9.48 6.88
C ALA A 116 18.59 -8.40 6.40
N GLY A 117 18.19 -7.13 6.42
CA GLY A 117 19.06 -6.01 6.04
C GLY A 117 19.22 -5.78 4.53
N ALA A 118 18.58 -6.58 3.67
CA ALA A 118 18.54 -6.39 2.22
C ALA A 118 17.15 -5.92 1.76
N VAL A 119 17.09 -5.23 0.63
CA VAL A 119 15.85 -4.94 -0.10
C VAL A 119 15.71 -5.93 -1.23
N TYR A 120 14.63 -6.69 -1.23
CA TYR A 120 14.25 -7.63 -2.28
C TYR A 120 13.24 -6.98 -3.21
N TYR A 121 13.32 -7.29 -4.50
CA TYR A 121 12.37 -6.81 -5.49
C TYR A 121 11.97 -7.91 -6.48
N SER A 122 10.75 -7.84 -6.96
CA SER A 122 10.25 -8.75 -8.00
C SER A 122 9.03 -8.15 -8.71
N ASN A 123 8.89 -8.45 -10.02
CA ASN A 123 7.73 -8.07 -10.82
C ASN A 123 7.12 -9.26 -11.59
N GLY A 124 7.59 -10.48 -11.29
CA GLY A 124 7.17 -11.70 -11.97
C GLY A 124 8.05 -12.09 -13.18
N VAL A 125 8.94 -11.20 -13.60
CA VAL A 125 9.93 -11.41 -14.67
C VAL A 125 11.32 -11.06 -14.17
N ASP A 126 11.49 -9.85 -13.66
CA ASP A 126 12.73 -9.37 -13.09
C ASP A 126 12.68 -9.49 -11.57
N SER A 127 13.75 -9.96 -10.97
CA SER A 127 13.88 -10.09 -9.52
C SER A 127 15.33 -9.95 -9.08
N GLY A 128 15.53 -9.66 -7.81
CA GLY A 128 16.85 -9.54 -7.22
C GLY A 128 16.81 -9.05 -5.78
N ARG A 129 17.98 -8.91 -5.19
CA ARG A 129 18.15 -8.28 -3.88
C ARG A 129 19.24 -7.21 -3.96
N TYR A 130 19.12 -6.22 -3.11
CA TYR A 130 20.06 -5.12 -3.00
C TYR A 130 20.48 -4.95 -1.52
N THR A 131 21.78 -5.03 -1.29
CA THR A 131 22.42 -4.72 -0.01
C THR A 131 23.17 -3.40 -0.11
N THR A 132 24.38 -3.44 -0.60
CA THR A 132 25.19 -2.32 -1.08
C THR A 132 25.45 -2.44 -2.58
N THR A 133 25.24 -3.63 -3.11
CA THR A 133 25.33 -3.99 -4.54
C THR A 133 24.10 -4.79 -4.92
N LEU A 134 23.88 -4.89 -6.23
CA LEU A 134 22.84 -5.74 -6.78
C LEU A 134 23.30 -7.19 -6.80
N GLU A 135 22.43 -8.08 -6.33
CA GLU A 135 22.65 -9.51 -6.30
C GLU A 135 21.45 -10.25 -6.91
N VAL A 136 21.70 -11.42 -7.47
CA VAL A 136 20.63 -12.27 -8.02
C VAL A 136 19.79 -12.83 -6.87
N TRP A 137 18.46 -12.81 -7.02
CA TRP A 137 17.51 -13.48 -6.14
C TRP A 137 16.23 -13.82 -6.91
N PRO A 138 15.68 -15.03 -6.72
CA PRO A 138 16.32 -16.20 -6.14
C PRO A 138 17.40 -16.71 -7.12
N GLY A 139 18.57 -17.05 -6.61
CA GLY A 139 19.70 -17.46 -7.44
C GLY A 139 20.11 -18.90 -7.20
N PRO A 140 20.63 -19.57 -8.22
CA PRO A 140 21.14 -20.93 -8.09
C PRO A 140 22.41 -21.04 -7.23
N ASP A 141 23.14 -19.92 -7.05
CA ASP A 141 24.48 -19.91 -6.45
C ASP A 141 24.50 -19.51 -4.97
N GLN A 142 23.35 -19.48 -4.31
CA GLN A 142 23.35 -19.26 -2.86
C GLN A 142 23.61 -20.60 -2.19
N GLU A 143 24.81 -20.75 -1.63
CA GLU A 143 25.20 -21.90 -0.85
C GLU A 143 24.13 -22.22 0.20
N TYR A 144 23.56 -23.42 0.11
CA TYR A 144 22.65 -23.92 1.12
C TYR A 144 23.50 -24.26 2.34
N ASP A 145 23.37 -23.51 3.42
CA ASP A 145 24.00 -23.81 4.68
C ASP A 145 23.22 -24.95 5.37
N ILE A 146 23.28 -26.15 4.76
CA ILE A 146 22.71 -27.37 5.30
C ILE A 146 23.82 -28.09 6.05
N HIS A 147 23.68 -28.16 7.35
CA HIS A 147 24.73 -28.50 8.30
C HIS A 147 25.11 -29.98 8.39
N THR A 148 24.61 -30.90 7.54
CA THR A 148 25.01 -32.32 7.61
C THR A 148 25.09 -33.00 6.26
N ASP A 149 26.17 -33.74 6.01
CA ASP A 149 26.44 -34.46 4.73
C ASP A 149 25.41 -35.56 4.40
N GLU A 150 24.75 -36.14 5.40
CA GLU A 150 23.70 -37.14 5.22
C GLU A 150 22.35 -36.57 4.78
N ASP A 151 22.11 -35.27 5.13
CA ASP A 151 20.89 -34.56 4.74
C ASP A 151 20.98 -33.99 3.31
N LEU A 152 22.18 -33.86 2.74
CA LEU A 152 22.42 -33.27 1.42
C LEU A 152 21.83 -34.10 0.27
N GLU A 153 21.97 -35.41 0.27
CA GLU A 153 21.41 -36.28 -0.79
C GLU A 153 19.87 -36.33 -0.75
N LEU A 154 19.27 -36.21 0.43
CA LEU A 154 17.81 -36.08 0.60
C LEU A 154 17.35 -34.66 0.32
N ALA A 155 18.15 -33.67 0.64
CA ALA A 155 17.85 -32.25 0.52
C ALA A 155 17.80 -31.79 -0.95
N ASP A 156 18.70 -32.24 -1.80
CA ASP A 156 18.75 -31.90 -3.23
C ASP A 156 17.45 -32.22 -3.97
N ASN A 157 16.68 -33.21 -3.47
CA ASN A 157 15.40 -33.63 -4.08
C ASN A 157 14.18 -32.97 -3.42
N LEU A 158 14.33 -32.29 -2.27
CA LEU A 158 13.21 -31.73 -1.52
C LEU A 158 13.12 -30.21 -1.62
N TYR A 159 14.25 -29.52 -1.74
CA TYR A 159 14.32 -28.08 -1.80
C TYR A 159 14.51 -27.61 -3.24
N GLU A 160 13.77 -26.59 -3.61
CA GLU A 160 13.89 -25.91 -4.87
C GLU A 160 14.02 -24.40 -4.64
N THR A 161 14.57 -23.72 -5.64
CA THR A 161 14.64 -22.27 -5.67
C THR A 161 13.23 -21.65 -5.58
N MET A 162 13.07 -20.60 -4.80
CA MET A 162 11.83 -19.84 -4.73
C MET A 162 11.37 -19.42 -6.12
N PRO A 163 10.08 -19.48 -6.45
CA PRO A 163 9.57 -18.99 -7.72
C PRO A 163 9.70 -17.46 -7.80
N ILE A 164 9.89 -16.94 -9.00
CA ILE A 164 9.77 -15.52 -9.27
C ILE A 164 8.28 -15.17 -9.33
N GLY A 165 7.83 -14.27 -8.45
CA GLY A 165 6.44 -13.81 -8.40
C GLY A 165 6.32 -12.32 -8.61
N HIS A 166 5.11 -11.85 -8.81
CA HIS A 166 4.81 -10.44 -9.08
C HIS A 166 4.54 -9.62 -7.82
N VAL A 167 4.33 -10.27 -6.68
CA VAL A 167 4.19 -9.64 -5.37
C VAL A 167 4.98 -10.43 -4.33
N ILE A 168 5.70 -9.71 -3.49
CA ILE A 168 6.55 -10.29 -2.45
C ILE A 168 6.34 -9.59 -1.12
N ALA A 169 6.55 -10.33 -0.03
CA ALA A 169 6.58 -9.78 1.32
C ALA A 169 7.53 -10.59 2.20
N SER A 170 8.03 -9.96 3.25
CA SER A 170 8.75 -10.63 4.33
C SER A 170 7.89 -10.66 5.59
N ASN A 171 7.70 -11.82 6.17
CA ASN A 171 6.98 -11.99 7.41
C ASN A 171 7.54 -13.16 8.20
N ASN A 172 7.72 -12.99 9.52
CA ASN A 172 8.15 -14.03 10.46
C ASN A 172 9.41 -14.81 9.99
N GLY A 173 10.44 -14.07 9.51
CA GLY A 173 11.70 -14.65 9.06
C GLY A 173 11.63 -15.43 7.75
N ARG A 174 10.54 -15.34 7.01
CA ARG A 174 10.33 -15.99 5.72
C ARG A 174 10.02 -14.99 4.62
N MET A 175 10.42 -15.34 3.39
CA MET A 175 10.01 -14.65 2.19
C MET A 175 8.72 -15.27 1.67
N TRP A 176 7.76 -14.42 1.32
CA TRP A 176 6.49 -14.78 0.73
C TRP A 176 6.42 -14.27 -0.70
N VAL A 177 5.99 -15.12 -1.61
CA VAL A 177 5.96 -14.83 -3.05
C VAL A 177 4.61 -15.21 -3.64
N GLY A 178 3.90 -14.23 -4.15
CA GLY A 178 2.64 -14.45 -4.89
C GLY A 178 2.91 -14.67 -6.37
N THR A 179 2.45 -15.79 -6.88
CA THR A 179 2.36 -16.11 -8.30
C THR A 179 0.90 -16.08 -8.74
N ARG A 180 0.50 -16.72 -9.81
CA ARG A 180 -0.87 -16.65 -10.35
C ARG A 180 -1.99 -16.75 -9.30
N ASP A 181 -2.14 -17.94 -8.72
CA ASP A 181 -3.16 -18.30 -7.72
C ASP A 181 -2.53 -19.01 -6.52
N THR A 182 -1.22 -18.85 -6.38
CA THR A 182 -0.45 -19.56 -5.36
C THR A 182 0.41 -18.57 -4.59
N LEU A 183 0.37 -18.69 -3.29
CA LEU A 183 1.23 -17.98 -2.36
C LEU A 183 2.29 -18.97 -1.85
N TRP A 184 3.53 -18.75 -2.23
CA TRP A 184 4.68 -19.54 -1.81
C TRP A 184 5.33 -18.90 -0.59
N PHE A 185 5.93 -19.73 0.26
CA PHE A 185 6.77 -19.24 1.36
C PHE A 185 8.11 -19.98 1.42
N SER A 186 9.14 -19.24 1.76
CA SER A 186 10.49 -19.80 1.89
C SER A 186 10.67 -20.60 3.17
N GLU A 187 11.76 -21.36 3.25
CA GLU A 187 12.24 -21.88 4.52
C GLU A 187 12.60 -20.74 5.49
N GLY A 188 12.58 -21.04 6.77
CA GLY A 188 12.92 -20.05 7.79
C GLY A 188 14.33 -19.52 7.61
N MET A 189 14.51 -18.21 7.62
CA MET A 189 15.79 -17.52 7.42
C MET A 189 16.53 -17.82 6.11
N SER A 190 15.90 -18.56 5.19
CA SER A 190 16.46 -18.94 3.89
C SER A 190 15.54 -18.43 2.76
N PRO A 191 15.62 -17.14 2.39
CA PRO A 191 14.65 -16.48 1.51
C PRO A 191 14.70 -16.96 0.05
N HIS A 192 15.63 -17.82 -0.31
CA HIS A 192 15.89 -18.27 -1.68
C HIS A 192 15.40 -19.68 -1.98
N ILE A 193 15.00 -20.47 -0.95
CA ILE A 193 14.57 -21.87 -1.11
C ILE A 193 13.19 -22.13 -0.51
N CYS A 194 12.50 -23.10 -1.09
CA CYS A 194 11.24 -23.64 -0.58
C CYS A 194 11.07 -25.12 -0.91
N ARG A 195 10.18 -25.80 -0.21
CA ARG A 195 9.71 -27.15 -0.59
C ARG A 195 8.43 -26.98 -1.41
N ARG A 196 8.51 -27.21 -2.70
CA ARG A 196 7.33 -27.03 -3.58
C ARG A 196 6.15 -27.93 -3.25
N SER A 197 6.38 -29.04 -2.59
CA SER A 197 5.32 -29.97 -2.17
C SER A 197 4.51 -29.50 -0.97
N THR A 198 5.06 -28.58 -0.14
CA THR A 198 4.46 -28.20 1.16
C THR A 198 4.41 -26.70 1.41
N ASN A 199 5.30 -25.91 0.80
CA ASN A 199 5.47 -24.50 1.16
C ASN A 199 4.60 -23.57 0.30
N TYR A 200 3.29 -23.84 0.24
CA TYR A 200 2.37 -23.00 -0.51
C TYR A 200 0.95 -23.01 0.05
N PHE A 201 0.22 -21.96 -0.28
CA PHE A 201 -1.23 -21.86 -0.14
C PHE A 201 -1.86 -21.61 -1.51
N MET A 202 -2.97 -22.29 -1.79
CA MET A 202 -3.79 -21.96 -2.95
C MET A 202 -4.68 -20.78 -2.65
N LEU A 203 -4.70 -19.79 -3.54
CA LEU A 203 -5.52 -18.59 -3.42
C LEU A 203 -6.72 -18.67 -4.35
N PRO A 204 -7.83 -17.99 -4.02
CA PRO A 204 -9.04 -17.99 -4.85
C PRO A 204 -8.86 -17.25 -6.19
N SER A 205 -7.90 -16.34 -6.28
CA SER A 205 -7.57 -15.59 -7.48
C SER A 205 -6.19 -14.91 -7.37
N TYR A 206 -5.81 -14.19 -8.42
CA TYR A 206 -4.51 -13.53 -8.56
C TYR A 206 -4.24 -12.53 -7.41
N PRO A 207 -3.13 -12.69 -6.65
CA PRO A 207 -2.78 -11.79 -5.54
C PRO A 207 -2.12 -10.51 -6.05
N TYR A 208 -2.58 -9.36 -5.54
CA TYR A 208 -2.00 -8.05 -5.83
C TYR A 208 -1.36 -7.39 -4.62
N MET A 209 -1.62 -7.92 -3.43
CA MET A 209 -1.11 -7.37 -2.18
C MET A 209 -0.75 -8.48 -1.21
N LEU A 210 0.43 -8.34 -0.60
CA LEU A 210 0.86 -9.09 0.57
C LEU A 210 1.30 -8.08 1.61
N GLN A 211 0.57 -7.99 2.73
CA GLN A 211 0.85 -7.03 3.78
C GLN A 211 0.86 -7.69 5.16
N PRO A 212 2.04 -7.88 5.76
CA PRO A 212 2.17 -8.35 7.12
C PRO A 212 1.41 -7.45 8.11
N SER A 213 0.78 -8.06 9.12
CA SER A 213 0.10 -7.36 10.22
C SER A 213 0.08 -8.30 11.43
N GLY A 214 0.78 -7.94 12.49
CA GLY A 214 1.00 -8.83 13.60
C GLY A 214 1.69 -10.13 13.20
N ASP A 215 1.24 -11.22 13.79
CA ASP A 215 1.71 -12.57 13.45
C ASP A 215 1.13 -13.09 12.13
N GLY A 216 0.22 -12.33 11.51
CA GLY A 216 -0.47 -12.72 10.29
C GLY A 216 -0.09 -11.87 9.06
N MET A 217 -0.85 -12.07 7.97
CA MET A 217 -0.64 -11.34 6.74
C MET A 217 -1.95 -11.18 5.96
N TYR A 218 -2.25 -9.97 5.51
CA TYR A 218 -3.34 -9.71 4.57
C TYR A 218 -2.90 -10.03 3.15
N ILE A 219 -3.74 -10.80 2.46
CA ILE A 219 -3.55 -11.20 1.07
C ILE A 219 -4.71 -10.61 0.28
N GLY A 220 -4.41 -9.56 -0.48
CA GLY A 220 -5.40 -8.92 -1.36
C GLY A 220 -5.36 -9.54 -2.74
N THR A 221 -6.47 -10.15 -3.14
CA THR A 221 -6.62 -10.76 -4.46
C THR A 221 -7.56 -9.95 -5.34
N GLU A 222 -7.76 -10.40 -6.57
CA GLU A 222 -8.70 -9.79 -7.49
C GLU A 222 -10.15 -9.82 -6.99
N THR A 223 -10.52 -10.89 -6.31
CA THR A 223 -11.92 -11.16 -5.93
C THR A 223 -12.23 -10.90 -4.46
N GLY A 224 -11.22 -10.86 -3.60
CA GLY A 224 -11.42 -10.68 -2.16
C GLY A 224 -10.12 -10.45 -1.41
N ILE A 225 -10.24 -10.28 -0.11
CA ILE A 225 -9.11 -10.14 0.80
C ILE A 225 -9.21 -11.25 1.84
N SER A 226 -8.12 -11.98 2.02
CA SER A 226 -7.96 -13.00 3.03
C SER A 226 -6.94 -12.57 4.08
N PHE A 227 -7.04 -13.12 5.27
CA PHE A 227 -6.07 -12.97 6.33
C PHE A 227 -5.45 -14.33 6.64
N LEU A 228 -4.15 -14.45 6.47
CA LEU A 228 -3.39 -15.62 6.91
C LEU A 228 -3.04 -15.41 8.38
N LYS A 229 -3.68 -16.20 9.26
CA LYS A 229 -3.57 -16.07 10.71
C LYS A 229 -2.58 -17.07 11.27
N GLY A 230 -1.58 -16.57 11.96
CA GLY A 230 -0.55 -17.36 12.62
C GLY A 230 0.85 -17.08 12.11
N ALA A 231 1.82 -17.21 13.01
CA ALA A 231 3.24 -16.96 12.72
C ALA A 231 3.90 -18.10 11.94
N ASP A 232 3.47 -19.34 12.19
CA ASP A 232 3.99 -20.52 11.50
C ASP A 232 3.10 -20.91 10.32
N PRO A 233 3.60 -20.87 9.08
CA PRO A 233 2.81 -21.17 7.90
C PRO A 233 2.27 -22.61 7.84
N PHE A 234 2.88 -23.55 8.55
CA PHE A 234 2.40 -24.95 8.57
C PHE A 234 1.17 -25.15 9.45
N THR A 235 0.91 -24.23 10.37
CA THR A 235 -0.27 -24.24 11.25
C THR A 235 -1.19 -23.05 11.02
N ALA A 236 -0.80 -22.14 10.12
CA ALA A 236 -1.57 -20.94 9.81
C ALA A 236 -2.86 -21.28 9.04
N GLU A 237 -3.91 -20.53 9.34
CA GLU A 237 -5.22 -20.64 8.71
C GLU A 237 -5.49 -19.46 7.78
N LEU A 238 -5.97 -19.74 6.57
CA LEU A 238 -6.37 -18.72 5.61
C LEU A 238 -7.87 -18.43 5.76
N GLU A 239 -8.21 -17.30 6.34
CA GLU A 239 -9.57 -16.85 6.59
C GLU A 239 -9.97 -15.74 5.60
N GLY A 240 -11.23 -15.75 5.13
CA GLY A 240 -11.76 -14.63 4.34
C GLY A 240 -12.00 -13.41 5.24
N ALA A 241 -11.35 -12.29 4.92
CA ALA A 241 -11.45 -11.05 5.69
C ALA A 241 -12.38 -10.01 5.06
N TYR A 242 -12.46 -9.94 3.73
CA TYR A 242 -13.34 -9.02 3.02
C TYR A 242 -13.75 -9.56 1.65
N SER A 243 -15.01 -9.31 1.26
CA SER A 243 -15.62 -9.94 0.07
C SER A 243 -15.30 -9.23 -1.25
N TYR A 244 -14.66 -8.07 -1.24
CA TYR A 244 -14.29 -7.35 -2.45
C TYR A 244 -12.78 -7.35 -2.62
N GLY A 245 -12.34 -7.48 -3.87
CA GLY A 245 -10.93 -7.49 -4.23
C GLY A 245 -10.26 -6.13 -4.00
N ILE A 246 -8.95 -6.15 -3.99
CA ILE A 246 -8.13 -4.95 -3.87
C ILE A 246 -7.99 -4.22 -5.20
N VAL A 247 -7.89 -2.90 -5.15
CA VAL A 247 -7.37 -2.10 -6.27
C VAL A 247 -5.85 -2.34 -6.35
N PRO A 248 -5.32 -2.93 -7.43
CA PRO A 248 -3.91 -3.26 -7.55
C PRO A 248 -3.00 -2.06 -7.27
N PHE A 249 -1.97 -2.26 -6.47
CA PHE A 249 -0.96 -1.28 -6.04
C PHE A 249 -1.51 -0.10 -5.20
N ALA A 250 -2.78 -0.05 -4.91
CA ALA A 250 -3.41 0.97 -4.08
C ALA A 250 -3.40 0.57 -2.60
N PHE A 251 -2.23 0.43 -2.03
CA PHE A 251 -2.03 0.14 -0.62
C PHE A 251 -0.78 0.83 -0.07
N THR A 252 -0.76 1.04 1.23
CA THR A 252 0.37 1.62 1.98
C THR A 252 0.30 1.18 3.44
N ARG A 253 1.33 1.50 4.21
CA ARG A 253 1.32 1.29 5.66
C ARG A 253 1.17 2.62 6.36
N VAL A 254 0.50 2.62 7.50
CA VAL A 254 0.28 3.80 8.34
C VAL A 254 0.51 3.46 9.80
N PRO A 255 0.97 4.43 10.62
CA PRO A 255 1.22 4.18 12.03
C PRO A 255 0.00 3.63 12.77
N GLY A 256 0.15 2.46 13.41
CA GLY A 256 -0.90 1.74 14.11
C GLY A 256 -1.54 2.56 15.25
N ARG A 257 -0.77 3.44 15.88
CA ARG A 257 -1.25 4.38 16.91
C ARG A 257 -2.45 5.24 16.49
N ARG A 258 -2.69 5.38 15.17
CA ARG A 258 -3.86 6.08 14.62
C ARG A 258 -5.14 5.27 14.75
N PHE A 259 -5.01 3.96 14.94
CA PHE A 259 -6.11 3.02 15.06
C PHE A 259 -6.16 2.33 16.42
N GLU A 260 -5.47 2.91 17.43
CA GLU A 260 -5.36 2.36 18.78
C GLU A 260 -4.70 0.97 18.82
N VAL A 261 -3.78 0.74 17.89
CA VAL A 261 -3.00 -0.49 17.79
C VAL A 261 -1.58 -0.21 18.24
N GLU A 262 -1.03 -1.08 19.09
CA GLU A 262 0.33 -0.95 19.62
C GLU A 262 1.43 -1.21 18.58
N GLU A 263 1.09 -1.86 17.48
CA GLU A 263 2.01 -2.11 16.39
C GLU A 263 2.46 -0.82 15.69
N ASP A 264 3.70 -0.84 15.19
CA ASP A 264 4.31 0.31 14.56
C ASP A 264 3.52 0.76 13.34
N ASP A 265 3.16 -0.17 12.43
CA ASP A 265 2.43 0.16 11.21
C ASP A 265 1.36 -0.90 10.86
N VAL A 266 0.23 -0.44 10.38
CA VAL A 266 -0.87 -1.28 9.86
C VAL A 266 -1.11 -1.02 8.38
N PRO A 267 -1.52 -2.02 7.59
CA PRO A 267 -1.80 -1.85 6.17
C PRO A 267 -3.13 -1.13 5.93
N VAL A 268 -3.14 -0.22 4.98
CA VAL A 268 -4.32 0.48 4.44
C VAL A 268 -4.35 0.30 2.93
N TRP A 269 -5.53 0.05 2.38
CA TRP A 269 -5.71 -0.19 0.95
C TRP A 269 -7.07 0.32 0.44
N TRP A 270 -7.18 0.44 -0.88
CA TRP A 270 -8.45 0.61 -1.58
C TRP A 270 -9.00 -0.71 -2.06
N THR A 271 -10.29 -0.91 -1.86
CA THR A 271 -11.03 -2.05 -2.40
C THR A 271 -11.76 -1.67 -3.68
N ARG A 272 -12.09 -2.65 -4.52
CA ARG A 272 -12.76 -2.42 -5.81
C ARG A 272 -14.16 -1.83 -5.67
N ASP A 273 -14.83 -2.03 -4.54
CA ASP A 273 -16.10 -1.38 -4.22
C ASP A 273 -15.97 0.11 -3.84
N GLY A 274 -14.76 0.68 -3.99
CA GLY A 274 -14.51 2.11 -3.78
C GLY A 274 -14.39 2.51 -2.30
N VAL A 275 -14.03 1.58 -1.44
CA VAL A 275 -13.84 1.82 -0.01
C VAL A 275 -12.37 1.73 0.37
N MET A 276 -11.87 2.71 1.09
CA MET A 276 -10.56 2.61 1.74
C MET A 276 -10.72 1.90 3.08
N SER A 277 -9.92 0.88 3.31
CA SER A 277 -9.98 0.01 4.48
C SER A 277 -8.63 -0.13 5.15
N VAL A 278 -8.61 -0.44 6.43
CA VAL A 278 -7.42 -0.75 7.22
C VAL A 278 -7.52 -2.18 7.75
N GLY A 279 -6.41 -2.90 7.73
CA GLY A 279 -6.30 -4.23 8.31
C GLY A 279 -5.65 -4.18 9.69
N LEU A 280 -6.31 -4.72 10.69
CA LEU A 280 -5.79 -4.79 12.05
C LEU A 280 -5.04 -6.11 12.29
N PRO A 281 -4.16 -6.20 13.28
CA PRO A 281 -3.41 -7.42 13.61
C PRO A 281 -4.30 -8.61 13.97
N SER A 282 -5.51 -8.35 14.40
CA SER A 282 -6.51 -9.38 14.72
C SER A 282 -7.11 -10.09 13.48
N GLY A 283 -6.86 -9.58 12.26
CA GLY A 283 -7.55 -10.00 11.04
C GLY A 283 -8.82 -9.20 10.74
N GLU A 284 -9.24 -8.30 11.66
CA GLU A 284 -10.38 -7.41 11.43
C GLU A 284 -10.08 -6.37 10.36
N VAL A 285 -11.03 -6.15 9.46
CA VAL A 285 -10.96 -5.10 8.44
C VAL A 285 -11.94 -3.97 8.80
N ARG A 286 -11.41 -2.77 9.03
CA ARG A 286 -12.23 -1.58 9.28
C ARG A 286 -12.30 -0.70 8.04
N GLN A 287 -13.50 -0.27 7.71
CA GLN A 287 -13.79 0.57 6.55
C GLN A 287 -13.68 2.05 6.93
N LEU A 288 -12.74 2.79 6.32
CA LEU A 288 -12.45 4.17 6.68
C LEU A 288 -13.33 5.19 5.96
N THR A 289 -13.78 4.87 4.75
CA THR A 289 -14.41 5.88 3.87
C THR A 289 -15.83 5.54 3.45
N ARG A 290 -16.40 4.41 3.86
CA ARG A 290 -17.70 3.92 3.37
C ARG A 290 -18.83 4.95 3.51
N ASP A 291 -18.87 5.65 4.63
CA ASP A 291 -19.95 6.59 4.95
C ASP A 291 -19.67 8.02 4.46
N ARG A 292 -18.45 8.30 3.97
CA ARG A 292 -18.00 9.64 3.61
C ARG A 292 -17.67 9.82 2.15
N LEU A 293 -17.10 8.80 1.50
CA LEU A 293 -16.68 8.88 0.11
C LEU A 293 -17.39 7.83 -0.71
N ALA A 294 -18.09 8.28 -1.75
CA ALA A 294 -18.51 7.42 -2.85
C ALA A 294 -17.43 7.52 -3.92
N ALA A 295 -16.68 6.46 -4.11
CA ALA A 295 -15.69 6.34 -5.15
C ALA A 295 -16.18 5.34 -6.21
N PRO A 296 -15.90 5.57 -7.51
CA PRO A 296 -16.20 4.59 -8.55
C PRO A 296 -15.25 3.39 -8.42
N GLU A 297 -15.54 2.34 -9.17
CA GLU A 297 -14.62 1.23 -9.32
C GLU A 297 -13.33 1.68 -10.03
N TYR A 298 -12.18 1.33 -9.46
CA TYR A 298 -10.87 1.63 -10.01
C TYR A 298 -10.16 0.36 -10.45
N GLY A 299 -9.43 0.46 -11.57
CA GLY A 299 -8.67 -0.65 -12.13
C GLY A 299 -7.31 -0.84 -11.46
N PHE A 300 -6.65 0.26 -11.11
CA PHE A 300 -5.36 0.26 -10.41
C PHE A 300 -5.07 1.62 -9.77
N GLY A 301 -4.06 1.67 -8.90
CA GLY A 301 -3.73 2.89 -8.20
C GLY A 301 -2.32 2.92 -7.63
N ALA A 302 -2.07 3.93 -6.84
CA ALA A 302 -0.90 4.05 -5.98
C ALA A 302 -1.31 4.79 -4.70
N MET A 303 -0.69 4.43 -3.60
CA MET A 303 -0.92 5.08 -2.31
C MET A 303 0.41 5.43 -1.65
N SER A 304 0.39 6.48 -0.87
CA SER A 304 1.51 6.88 -0.03
C SER A 304 1.02 7.57 1.23
N LEU A 305 1.71 7.33 2.33
CA LEU A 305 1.54 8.10 3.55
C LEU A 305 2.31 9.42 3.43
N ARG A 306 1.65 10.52 3.75
CA ARG A 306 2.24 11.85 3.90
C ARG A 306 2.07 12.32 5.33
N GLU A 307 3.16 12.55 6.01
CA GLU A 307 3.16 13.20 7.33
C GLU A 307 3.66 14.64 7.21
N ARG A 308 2.86 15.56 7.74
CA ARG A 308 3.21 16.97 7.70
C ARG A 308 2.57 17.70 8.88
N GLU A 309 3.40 18.46 9.64
CA GLU A 309 2.92 19.31 10.74
C GLU A 309 2.02 18.54 11.73
N GLY A 310 2.36 17.26 12.01
CA GLY A 310 1.58 16.38 12.88
C GLY A 310 0.32 15.77 12.27
N ILE A 311 0.03 16.06 11.01
CA ILE A 311 -1.10 15.51 10.27
C ILE A 311 -0.60 14.36 9.40
N SER A 312 -1.20 13.16 9.57
CA SER A 312 -0.96 12.01 8.71
C SER A 312 -2.08 11.91 7.68
N GLN A 313 -1.69 11.89 6.42
CA GLN A 313 -2.62 11.82 5.29
C GLN A 313 -2.23 10.68 4.35
N VAL A 314 -3.20 9.88 3.95
CA VAL A 314 -3.01 8.94 2.84
C VAL A 314 -3.35 9.66 1.54
N VAL A 315 -2.38 9.73 0.67
CA VAL A 315 -2.53 10.27 -0.69
C VAL A 315 -2.68 9.10 -1.64
N SER A 316 -3.78 9.05 -2.36
CA SER A 316 -4.07 8.01 -3.33
C SER A 316 -4.21 8.61 -4.73
N SER A 317 -3.60 7.99 -5.72
CA SER A 317 -3.84 8.23 -7.13
C SER A 317 -4.50 6.99 -7.70
N LEU A 318 -5.75 7.13 -8.15
CA LEU A 318 -6.58 6.01 -8.58
C LEU A 318 -6.98 6.23 -10.04
N GLN A 319 -6.93 5.17 -10.85
CA GLN A 319 -7.31 5.21 -12.26
C GLN A 319 -8.47 4.27 -12.51
N LYS A 320 -9.47 4.75 -13.27
CA LYS A 320 -10.58 3.92 -13.73
C LYS A 320 -10.07 2.81 -14.63
N GLY A 321 -10.67 1.62 -14.53
CA GLY A 321 -10.37 0.50 -15.42
C GLY A 321 -10.68 0.86 -16.86
N GLY A 322 -9.68 0.77 -17.70
CA GLY A 322 -9.64 1.02 -19.13
C GLY A 322 -8.21 0.86 -19.57
N ASP A 323 -7.96 0.50 -20.81
CA ASP A 323 -6.66 0.11 -21.34
C ASP A 323 -5.48 0.85 -20.67
N ALA A 324 -4.49 0.09 -20.23
CA ALA A 324 -3.27 0.60 -19.61
C ALA A 324 -2.53 1.67 -20.43
N ASN A 325 -2.93 1.87 -21.67
CA ASN A 325 -2.43 2.88 -22.59
C ASN A 325 -3.16 4.24 -22.52
N ASN A 326 -4.28 4.32 -21.79
CA ASN A 326 -5.02 5.58 -21.65
C ASN A 326 -4.70 6.23 -20.30
N MET A 327 -3.53 6.83 -20.20
CA MET A 327 -3.04 7.60 -19.04
C MET A 327 -3.74 8.95 -18.86
N GLY A 328 -4.99 9.07 -19.29
CA GLY A 328 -5.82 10.26 -19.14
C GLY A 328 -6.51 10.30 -17.79
N ALA A 329 -6.22 11.32 -17.02
CA ALA A 329 -6.87 11.74 -15.78
C ALA A 329 -6.89 10.69 -14.65
N SER A 330 -5.84 10.69 -13.83
CA SER A 330 -5.87 10.06 -12.52
C SER A 330 -6.69 10.90 -11.54
N ASP A 331 -7.70 10.32 -10.92
CA ASP A 331 -8.36 10.92 -9.78
C ASP A 331 -7.44 10.83 -8.55
N SER A 332 -6.92 11.96 -8.10
CA SER A 332 -6.15 12.00 -6.86
C SER A 332 -7.11 12.16 -5.67
N VAL A 333 -7.20 11.14 -4.85
CA VAL A 333 -7.94 11.19 -3.59
C VAL A 333 -6.96 11.35 -2.44
N VAL A 334 -7.14 12.38 -1.63
CA VAL A 334 -6.41 12.56 -0.38
C VAL A 334 -7.38 12.31 0.75
N ALA A 335 -7.13 11.28 1.52
CA ALA A 335 -7.86 10.99 2.73
C ALA A 335 -7.00 11.29 3.96
N GLU A 336 -7.50 12.13 4.84
CA GLU A 336 -6.88 12.38 6.14
C GLU A 336 -7.29 11.26 7.11
N ILE A 337 -6.30 10.61 7.70
CA ILE A 337 -6.54 9.64 8.76
C ILE A 337 -6.57 10.41 10.08
N ARG A 338 -7.77 10.72 10.53
CA ARG A 338 -8.00 11.26 11.87
C ARG A 338 -8.05 10.11 12.87
N ARG A 339 -7.70 10.38 14.14
CA ARG A 339 -7.98 9.43 15.23
C ARG A 339 -9.47 9.10 15.19
N CYS A 340 -9.80 7.83 15.06
CA CYS A 340 -11.14 7.32 15.23
C CYS A 340 -11.50 7.27 16.72
#